data_7278bf01da56d1b56c6f2b8e75615537
#
_entry.id   7278bf01da56d1b56c6f2b8e75615537
#
_cell.length_a   1.000
_cell.length_b   1.000
_cell.length_c   1.000
_cell.angle_alpha   90.00
_cell.angle_beta   90.00
_cell.angle_gamma   90.00
#
_symmetry.space_group_name_H-M   'P 1'
#
loop_
_entity.id
_entity.type
_entity.pdbx_description
1 polymer ?
#
loop_
_entity_poly.entity_id
_entity_poly.type
_entity_poly.pdbx_seq_one_letter_code
_entity_poly.pdbx_strand_id
1 'polypeptide(L)'
;MKAIGFDGRERPWKLSKCIVSGDQKRPRSNLHILARKLLREQFTYDTILEEVPLPGSHKPSRKSTLYVDFFIPSHSLAIEVQGRQHFEFVAHFHGDRQGFRKSKARDRDKANWFKKNDIQLIALSYLGKEDDWRQSIINR
;
A
#
# COMPACT_ATOMS: atom_id res chain seq x y z
N MET A 1 -7.58 -3.80 16.00
CA MET A 1 -7.91 -4.60 14.79
C MET A 1 -7.01 -5.83 14.76
N LYS A 2 -7.44 -6.88 14.10
CA LYS A 2 -6.66 -8.12 13.98
C LYS A 2 -6.43 -8.46 12.52
N ALA A 3 -5.34 -9.17 12.25
CA ALA A 3 -4.98 -9.59 10.89
C ALA A 3 -4.48 -11.02 10.89
N ILE A 4 -4.69 -11.72 9.78
CA ILE A 4 -4.22 -13.09 9.59
C ILE A 4 -2.99 -13.06 8.68
N GLY A 5 -1.88 -13.59 9.19
CA GLY A 5 -0.64 -13.67 8.42
C GLY A 5 -0.63 -14.82 7.42
N PHE A 6 0.44 -14.91 6.63
CA PHE A 6 0.62 -16.00 5.66
C PHE A 6 0.75 -17.37 6.34
N ASP A 7 1.15 -17.39 7.60
CA ASP A 7 1.22 -18.62 8.39
C ASP A 7 -0.14 -19.06 8.94
N GLY A 8 -1.22 -18.33 8.65
CA GLY A 8 -2.57 -18.63 9.12
C GLY A 8 -2.85 -18.17 10.55
N ARG A 9 -1.90 -17.54 11.22
CA ARG A 9 -2.06 -17.11 12.61
C ARG A 9 -2.65 -15.72 12.68
N GLU A 10 -3.65 -15.54 13.55
CA GLU A 10 -4.23 -14.25 13.85
C GLU A 10 -3.32 -13.47 14.79
N ARG A 11 -3.15 -12.17 14.50
CA ARG A 11 -2.29 -11.27 15.26
C ARG A 11 -2.98 -9.94 15.50
N PRO A 12 -2.65 -9.23 16.58
CA PRO A 12 -3.10 -7.85 16.72
C PRO A 12 -2.46 -6.98 15.64
N TRP A 13 -3.25 -6.08 15.06
CA TRP A 13 -2.80 -5.08 14.09
C TRP A 13 -2.82 -3.73 14.80
N LYS A 14 -1.64 -3.24 15.18
CA LYS A 14 -1.49 -2.07 16.05
C LYS A 14 -1.57 -0.78 15.24
N LEU A 15 -2.73 -0.48 14.69
CA LEU A 15 -2.96 0.68 13.83
C LEU A 15 -2.78 2.01 14.57
N SER A 16 -3.00 2.05 15.88
CA SER A 16 -2.82 3.27 16.68
C SER A 16 -1.37 3.77 16.70
N LYS A 17 -0.42 2.91 16.34
CA LYS A 17 1.01 3.27 16.26
C LYS A 17 1.41 3.73 14.86
N CYS A 18 0.51 3.70 13.89
CA CYS A 18 0.81 4.08 12.52
C CYS A 18 0.77 5.59 12.33
N ILE A 19 1.46 6.06 11.29
CA ILE A 19 1.53 7.48 10.96
C ILE A 19 0.20 7.92 10.37
N VAL A 20 -0.41 8.95 10.97
CA VAL A 20 -1.62 9.55 10.43
C VAL A 20 -1.26 10.46 9.26
N SER A 21 -2.02 10.37 8.18
CA SER A 21 -1.82 11.22 6.99
C SER A 21 -1.95 12.69 7.39
N GLY A 22 -0.98 13.50 6.96
CA GLY A 22 -0.89 14.90 7.36
C GLY A 22 0.15 15.16 8.44
N ASP A 23 0.44 14.18 9.29
CA ASP A 23 1.51 14.25 10.29
C ASP A 23 2.84 13.76 9.71
N GLN A 24 2.81 13.27 8.48
CA GLN A 24 4.01 12.77 7.79
C GLN A 24 4.92 13.92 7.42
N LYS A 25 6.15 13.91 7.97
CA LYS A 25 7.16 14.95 7.71
C LYS A 25 8.24 14.51 6.73
N ARG A 26 8.29 13.20 6.41
CA ARG A 26 9.29 12.70 5.46
C ARG A 26 8.97 13.15 4.04
N PRO A 27 10.01 13.48 3.24
CA PRO A 27 9.79 13.74 1.82
C PRO A 27 9.17 12.53 1.12
N ARG A 28 8.23 12.79 0.22
CA ARG A 28 7.53 11.76 -0.54
C ARG A 28 7.56 12.08 -2.02
N SER A 29 7.37 11.07 -2.86
CA SER A 29 7.25 11.27 -4.30
C SER A 29 6.03 12.14 -4.62
N ASN A 30 6.06 12.79 -5.78
CA ASN A 30 4.93 13.60 -6.24
C ASN A 30 3.65 12.76 -6.38
N LEU A 31 3.79 11.50 -6.80
CA LEU A 31 2.66 10.57 -6.92
C LEU A 31 2.05 10.26 -5.55
N HIS A 32 2.87 10.06 -4.53
CA HIS A 32 2.39 9.83 -3.17
C HIS A 32 1.63 11.05 -2.63
N ILE A 33 2.17 12.25 -2.88
CA ILE A 33 1.54 13.50 -2.45
C ILE A 33 0.19 13.70 -3.16
N LEU A 34 0.10 13.40 -4.45
CA LEU A 34 -1.15 13.46 -5.20
C LEU A 34 -2.18 12.48 -4.63
N ALA A 35 -1.76 11.24 -4.36
CA ALA A 35 -2.65 10.24 -3.76
C ALA A 35 -3.18 10.72 -2.41
N ARG A 36 -2.31 11.27 -1.55
CA ARG A 36 -2.72 11.83 -0.26
C ARG A 36 -3.79 12.91 -0.42
N LYS A 37 -3.62 13.80 -1.37
CA LYS A 37 -4.58 14.87 -1.65
C LYS A 37 -5.94 14.31 -2.04
N LEU A 38 -5.98 13.36 -2.97
CA LEU A 38 -7.21 12.76 -3.47
C LEU A 38 -7.94 11.96 -2.39
N LEU A 39 -7.20 11.23 -1.56
CA LEU A 39 -7.79 10.49 -0.46
C LEU A 39 -8.40 11.42 0.59
N ARG A 40 -7.78 12.56 0.86
CA ARG A 40 -8.33 13.55 1.78
C ARG A 40 -9.60 14.20 1.25
N GLU A 41 -9.70 14.43 -0.04
CA GLU A 41 -10.90 14.93 -0.68
C GLU A 41 -12.07 13.96 -0.49
N GLN A 42 -11.82 12.67 -0.70
CA GLN A 42 -12.86 11.65 -0.68
C GLN A 42 -13.21 11.19 0.73
N PHE A 43 -12.24 11.16 1.63
CA PHE A 43 -12.38 10.65 2.99
C PHE A 43 -12.09 11.73 4.02
N THR A 44 -12.74 12.87 3.89
CA THR A 44 -12.48 14.08 4.68
C THR A 44 -12.56 13.86 6.20
N TYR A 45 -13.47 13.00 6.63
CA TYR A 45 -13.72 12.76 8.06
C TYR A 45 -13.15 11.43 8.58
N ASP A 46 -12.49 10.67 7.72
CA ASP A 46 -11.93 9.38 8.10
C ASP A 46 -10.46 9.50 8.45
N THR A 47 -9.99 8.61 9.31
CA THR A 47 -8.56 8.50 9.59
C THR A 47 -7.89 7.77 8.43
N ILE A 48 -6.87 8.40 7.85
CA ILE A 48 -6.05 7.84 6.79
C ILE A 48 -4.66 7.60 7.36
N LEU A 49 -4.20 6.35 7.33
CA LEU A 49 -2.89 5.96 7.84
C LEU A 49 -1.93 5.77 6.67
N GLU A 50 -0.64 6.08 6.89
CA GLU A 50 0.41 5.94 5.87
C GLU A 50 1.50 4.98 6.33
N GLU A 51 2.13 4.30 5.38
CA GLU A 51 3.21 3.34 5.62
C GLU A 51 2.83 2.28 6.65
N VAL A 52 1.72 1.62 6.42
CA VAL A 52 1.14 0.70 7.39
C VAL A 52 1.77 -0.70 7.23
N PRO A 53 2.39 -1.25 8.28
CA PRO A 53 2.93 -2.60 8.21
C PRO A 53 1.81 -3.65 8.18
N LEU A 54 2.05 -4.73 7.45
CA LEU A 54 1.12 -5.83 7.30
C LEU A 54 1.57 -7.00 8.18
N PRO A 55 0.92 -7.26 9.33
CA PRO A 55 1.36 -8.30 10.25
C PRO A 55 1.35 -9.69 9.62
N GLY A 56 2.42 -10.45 9.84
CA GLY A 56 2.54 -11.80 9.29
C GLY A 56 2.70 -11.86 7.79
N SER A 57 3.16 -10.79 7.16
CA SER A 57 3.40 -10.74 5.71
C SER A 57 4.78 -11.28 5.30
N HIS A 58 5.59 -11.69 6.26
CA HIS A 58 6.87 -12.34 5.97
C HIS A 58 6.65 -13.77 5.45
N LYS A 59 7.64 -14.28 4.73
CA LYS A 59 7.69 -15.65 4.19
C LYS A 59 9.08 -16.26 4.43
N PRO A 60 9.24 -17.59 4.34
CA PRO A 60 10.59 -18.19 4.38
C PRO A 60 11.53 -17.59 3.35
N SER A 61 11.02 -17.24 2.16
CA SER A 61 11.80 -16.63 1.07
C SER A 61 12.03 -15.13 1.26
N ARG A 62 11.30 -14.47 2.18
CA ARG A 62 11.41 -13.03 2.42
C ARG A 62 11.01 -12.72 3.86
N LYS A 63 12.01 -12.50 4.70
CA LYS A 63 11.81 -12.30 6.15
C LYS A 63 11.29 -10.91 6.50
N SER A 64 11.39 -9.94 5.59
CA SER A 64 10.94 -8.58 5.86
C SER A 64 9.41 -8.45 5.83
N THR A 65 8.87 -7.58 6.67
CA THR A 65 7.46 -7.24 6.67
C THR A 65 7.13 -6.34 5.49
N LEU A 66 5.97 -6.55 4.88
CA LEU A 66 5.46 -5.68 3.82
C LEU A 66 4.73 -4.47 4.41
N TYR A 67 4.69 -3.38 3.65
CA TYR A 67 4.02 -2.13 4.02
C TYR A 67 3.10 -1.71 2.88
N VAL A 68 2.02 -1.02 3.23
CA VAL A 68 1.14 -0.40 2.24
C VAL A 68 1.21 1.12 2.39
N ASP A 69 1.10 1.85 1.28
CA ASP A 69 1.22 3.30 1.28
C ASP A 69 0.14 3.98 2.11
N PHE A 70 -1.12 3.55 1.95
CA PHE A 70 -2.26 4.12 2.68
C PHE A 70 -3.22 3.03 3.12
N PHE A 71 -3.81 3.22 4.30
CA PHE A 71 -4.88 2.36 4.80
C PHE A 71 -5.94 3.21 5.49
N ILE A 72 -7.20 2.96 5.15
CA ILE A 72 -8.36 3.65 5.74
C ILE A 72 -9.17 2.58 6.48
N PRO A 73 -8.95 2.42 7.80
CA PRO A 73 -9.57 1.32 8.56
C PRO A 73 -11.10 1.31 8.51
N SER A 74 -11.72 2.49 8.59
CA SER A 74 -13.18 2.61 8.59
C SER A 74 -13.84 2.08 7.32
N HIS A 75 -13.10 1.99 6.22
CA HIS A 75 -13.59 1.47 4.94
C HIS A 75 -12.96 0.14 4.54
N SER A 76 -12.10 -0.44 5.38
CA SER A 76 -11.33 -1.63 5.03
C SER A 76 -10.70 -1.50 3.65
N LEU A 77 -10.06 -0.35 3.42
CA LEU A 77 -9.54 0.02 2.11
C LEU A 77 -8.05 0.36 2.21
N ALA A 78 -7.25 -0.31 1.39
CA ALA A 78 -5.82 -0.06 1.24
C ALA A 78 -5.54 0.53 -0.14
N ILE A 79 -4.60 1.45 -0.22
CA ILE A 79 -4.20 2.08 -1.47
C ILE A 79 -2.69 1.98 -1.62
N GLU A 80 -2.25 1.54 -2.79
CA GLU A 80 -0.86 1.43 -3.16
C GLU A 80 -0.58 2.33 -4.35
N VAL A 81 0.46 3.16 -4.26
CA VAL A 81 0.87 4.02 -5.36
C VAL A 81 1.96 3.30 -6.14
N GLN A 82 1.72 3.05 -7.42
CA GLN A 82 2.63 2.29 -8.26
C GLN A 82 3.32 3.21 -9.26
N GLY A 83 4.56 3.57 -8.95
CA GLY A 83 5.41 4.30 -9.86
C GLY A 83 5.95 3.42 -10.99
N ARG A 84 6.76 4.01 -11.87
CA ARG A 84 7.32 3.31 -13.03
C ARG A 84 8.04 2.01 -12.68
N GLN A 85 8.74 1.98 -11.54
CA GLN A 85 9.51 0.82 -11.10
C GLN A 85 8.65 -0.44 -10.85
N HIS A 86 7.33 -0.30 -10.70
CA HIS A 86 6.42 -1.44 -10.54
C HIS A 86 6.12 -2.14 -11.86
N PHE A 87 6.33 -1.48 -13.00
CA PHE A 87 5.94 -1.99 -14.32
C PHE A 87 7.13 -2.23 -15.24
N GLU A 88 8.24 -1.51 -15.01
CA GLU A 88 9.43 -1.58 -15.85
C GLU A 88 10.66 -1.84 -15.00
N PHE A 89 11.64 -2.52 -15.60
CA PHE A 89 12.96 -2.60 -14.97
C PHE A 89 13.59 -1.21 -15.00
N VAL A 90 13.89 -0.67 -13.82
CA VAL A 90 14.57 0.60 -13.65
C VAL A 90 15.79 0.36 -12.78
N ALA A 91 17.00 0.43 -13.38
CA ALA A 91 18.25 0.07 -12.69
C ALA A 91 18.47 0.88 -11.41
N HIS A 92 18.04 2.14 -11.38
CA HIS A 92 18.15 2.99 -10.19
C HIS A 92 17.42 2.42 -8.97
N PHE A 93 16.24 1.79 -9.20
CA PHE A 93 15.42 1.24 -8.11
C PHE A 93 15.71 -0.24 -7.83
N HIS A 94 16.06 -1.01 -8.86
CA HIS A 94 16.13 -2.47 -8.76
C HIS A 94 17.57 -3.00 -8.72
N GLY A 95 18.53 -2.23 -9.21
CA GLY A 95 19.90 -2.69 -9.38
C GLY A 95 20.05 -3.64 -10.55
N ASP A 96 19.35 -4.76 -10.53
CA ASP A 96 19.37 -5.76 -11.58
C ASP A 96 17.96 -6.33 -11.83
N ARG A 97 17.85 -7.26 -12.77
CA ARG A 97 16.57 -7.88 -13.12
C ARG A 97 16.03 -8.79 -12.02
N GLN A 98 16.90 -9.37 -11.20
CA GLN A 98 16.46 -10.16 -10.06
C GLN A 98 15.77 -9.24 -9.01
N GLY A 99 16.30 -8.05 -8.79
CA GLY A 99 15.65 -7.04 -7.93
C GLY A 99 14.27 -6.65 -8.44
N PHE A 100 14.12 -6.51 -9.77
CA PHE A 100 12.80 -6.25 -10.37
C PHE A 100 11.82 -7.41 -10.13
N ARG A 101 12.27 -8.66 -10.31
CA ARG A 101 11.42 -9.84 -10.04
C ARG A 101 11.00 -9.90 -8.57
N LYS A 102 11.91 -9.59 -7.65
CA LYS A 102 11.59 -9.52 -6.21
C LYS A 102 10.55 -8.45 -5.92
N SER A 103 10.64 -7.30 -6.58
CA SER A 103 9.65 -6.22 -6.45
C SER A 103 8.28 -6.67 -6.92
N LYS A 104 8.20 -7.38 -8.04
CA LYS A 104 6.95 -7.96 -8.55
C LYS A 104 6.37 -9.00 -7.60
N ALA A 105 7.23 -9.82 -7.01
CA ALA A 105 6.79 -10.82 -6.02
C ALA A 105 6.20 -10.14 -4.79
N ARG A 106 6.79 -9.05 -4.31
CA ARG A 106 6.24 -8.28 -3.18
C ARG A 106 4.87 -7.72 -3.51
N ASP A 107 4.68 -7.18 -4.71
CA ASP A 107 3.38 -6.64 -5.14
C ASP A 107 2.30 -7.73 -5.10
N ARG A 108 2.60 -8.93 -5.60
CA ARG A 108 1.67 -10.08 -5.55
C ARG A 108 1.38 -10.50 -4.11
N ASP A 109 2.40 -10.54 -3.27
CA ASP A 109 2.23 -10.92 -1.86
C ASP A 109 1.34 -9.94 -1.11
N LYS A 110 1.49 -8.64 -1.36
CA LYS A 110 0.59 -7.63 -0.77
C LYS A 110 -0.86 -7.88 -1.19
N ALA A 111 -1.11 -8.07 -2.47
CA ALA A 111 -2.46 -8.34 -2.98
C ALA A 111 -3.07 -9.59 -2.32
N ASN A 112 -2.28 -10.65 -2.19
CA ASN A 112 -2.73 -11.89 -1.55
C ASN A 112 -3.01 -11.69 -0.06
N TRP A 113 -2.17 -10.91 0.64
CA TRP A 113 -2.37 -10.62 2.05
C TRP A 113 -3.68 -9.87 2.29
N PHE A 114 -3.97 -8.85 1.49
CA PHE A 114 -5.21 -8.09 1.61
C PHE A 114 -6.44 -8.94 1.30
N LYS A 115 -6.35 -9.78 0.27
CA LYS A 115 -7.42 -10.70 -0.08
C LYS A 115 -7.72 -11.65 1.08
N LYS A 116 -6.68 -12.18 1.71
CA LYS A 116 -6.81 -13.08 2.86
C LYS A 116 -7.50 -12.41 4.05
N ASN A 117 -7.34 -11.10 4.19
CA ASN A 117 -7.90 -10.33 5.29
C ASN A 117 -9.18 -9.56 4.92
N ASP A 118 -9.78 -9.86 3.76
CA ASP A 118 -11.01 -9.22 3.28
C ASP A 118 -10.90 -7.69 3.21
N ILE A 119 -9.75 -7.21 2.78
CA ILE A 119 -9.49 -5.79 2.60
C ILE A 119 -9.35 -5.51 1.12
N GLN A 120 -10.07 -4.50 0.63
CA GLN A 120 -9.95 -4.07 -0.75
C GLN A 120 -8.62 -3.31 -0.94
N LEU A 121 -7.90 -3.65 -2.00
CA LEU A 121 -6.67 -2.96 -2.40
C LEU A 121 -6.89 -2.26 -3.73
N ILE A 122 -6.61 -0.96 -3.76
CA ILE A 122 -6.62 -0.17 -4.98
C ILE A 122 -5.18 0.20 -5.32
N ALA A 123 -4.76 -0.10 -6.54
CA ALA A 123 -3.45 0.30 -7.05
C ALA A 123 -3.62 1.52 -7.95
N LEU A 124 -2.91 2.60 -7.63
CA LEU A 124 -2.92 3.84 -8.41
C LEU A 124 -1.63 3.88 -9.25
N SER A 125 -1.78 3.58 -10.54
CA SER A 125 -0.65 3.49 -11.46
C SER A 125 -0.19 4.85 -11.95
N TYR A 126 1.14 5.02 -12.11
CA TYR A 126 1.72 6.24 -12.69
C TYR A 126 1.25 6.49 -14.14
N LEU A 127 0.70 5.45 -14.79
CA LEU A 127 0.15 5.57 -16.14
C LEU A 127 -1.20 6.28 -16.16
N GLY A 128 -1.90 6.31 -15.02
CA GLY A 128 -3.17 7.01 -14.88
C GLY A 128 -2.97 8.49 -14.56
N LYS A 129 -3.97 9.28 -14.94
CA LYS A 129 -4.01 10.71 -14.62
C LYS A 129 -4.77 10.93 -13.31
N GLU A 130 -4.73 12.15 -12.80
CA GLU A 130 -5.42 12.53 -11.58
C GLU A 130 -6.91 12.14 -11.60
N ASP A 131 -7.60 12.39 -12.72
CA ASP A 131 -9.02 12.06 -12.84
C ASP A 131 -9.24 10.54 -12.86
N ASP A 132 -8.35 9.77 -13.46
CA ASP A 132 -8.43 8.30 -13.44
C ASP A 132 -8.30 7.79 -12.01
N TRP A 133 -7.39 8.35 -11.24
CA TRP A 133 -7.19 7.99 -9.84
C TRP A 133 -8.43 8.34 -9.01
N ARG A 134 -8.99 9.54 -9.22
CA ARG A 134 -10.20 9.97 -8.52
C ARG A 134 -11.36 9.03 -8.80
N GLN A 135 -11.56 8.64 -10.05
CA GLN A 135 -12.60 7.70 -10.42
C GLN A 135 -12.39 6.31 -9.82
N SER A 136 -11.15 5.83 -9.79
CA SER A 136 -10.83 4.54 -9.15
C SER A 136 -11.19 4.54 -7.66
N ILE A 137 -10.97 5.65 -6.97
CA ILE A 137 -11.30 5.79 -5.55
C ILE A 137 -12.81 5.88 -5.35
N ILE A 138 -13.51 6.64 -6.18
CA ILE A 138 -14.96 6.84 -6.08
C ILE A 138 -15.73 5.56 -6.43
N ASN A 139 -15.30 4.86 -7.47
CA ASN A 139 -16.00 3.68 -8.02
C ASN A 139 -15.55 2.35 -7.42
N ARG A 140 -14.83 2.37 -6.32
CA ARG A 140 -14.31 1.15 -5.67
C ARG A 140 -15.40 0.18 -5.25
#